data_07b920bf8a0879ce2f43a5fea2e8c424
#
_entry.id   07b920bf8a0879ce2f43a5fea2e8c424
#
_cell.length_a   1.000
_cell.length_b   1.000
_cell.length_c   1.000
_cell.angle_alpha   90.00
_cell.angle_beta   90.00
_cell.angle_gamma   90.00
#
_symmetry.space_group_name_H-M   'P 1'
#
loop_
_entity.id
_entity.type
_entity.pdbx_description
1 polymer ?
#
loop_
_entity_poly.entity_id
_entity_poly.type
_entity_poly.pdbx_seq_one_letter_code
_entity_poly.pdbx_strand_id
1 'polypeptide(L)'
;EVAIDHLLVEQASDGIIQLSDGCLCCTVRGDLVDTLADLVDRLQTGRIAKLARVVVETTGLADPAPVLQSIMAHPALVQAFRLDGVITLVDAVNSEATLDAHVEAVKQAAVADRIVLTKTDLADAAEVEALLARLKQVNPGAVVLDVNEAGAAALFNCGLYDPETKSADVRRWLGEEAAHDQDHHHDQDHHQDHRHHHHDGDHDHHHHEHRHDRRVRTHSLVHDGPVPFSAIEMFLDLLRSTHGEKLLRMKGVIELAEDPSRPLVIHGVQKILHPPARLPAWPDGQRGTRLVLITLDMPEDYIQRLFAAFTNKPSIDTPDRAALESNPLAIAGL
;
A
#
# COMPACT_ATOMS: atom_id res chain seq x y z
N GLU A 1 16.96 14.01 -18.82
CA GLU A 1 16.57 13.06 -19.89
C GLU A 1 15.26 13.58 -20.48
N VAL A 2 15.32 13.97 -21.75
CA VAL A 2 14.13 14.39 -22.47
C VAL A 2 13.29 13.16 -22.74
N ALA A 3 12.03 13.20 -22.35
CA ALA A 3 11.08 12.10 -22.54
C ALA A 3 11.01 11.72 -24.03
N ILE A 4 11.68 10.62 -24.37
CA ILE A 4 11.63 10.03 -25.72
C ILE A 4 10.34 9.23 -25.88
N ASP A 5 9.71 8.88 -24.77
CA ASP A 5 8.52 8.02 -24.70
C ASP A 5 7.33 8.57 -25.50
N HIS A 6 7.16 9.91 -25.52
CA HIS A 6 6.09 10.54 -26.32
C HIS A 6 6.28 10.39 -27.83
N LEU A 7 7.51 10.09 -28.32
CA LEU A 7 7.78 9.84 -29.73
C LEU A 7 7.38 8.45 -30.18
N LEU A 8 7.15 7.53 -29.23
CA LEU A 8 6.76 6.15 -29.48
C LEU A 8 5.23 5.94 -29.38
N VAL A 9 4.51 6.96 -28.90
CA VAL A 9 3.06 6.90 -28.79
C VAL A 9 2.45 7.34 -30.12
N GLU A 10 1.69 6.46 -30.77
CA GLU A 10 0.80 6.87 -31.87
C GLU A 10 -0.17 7.92 -31.33
N GLN A 11 -0.05 9.16 -31.80
CA GLN A 11 -0.97 10.22 -31.42
C GLN A 11 -2.36 9.88 -31.98
N ALA A 12 -3.15 9.16 -31.19
CA ALA A 12 -4.59 9.21 -31.33
C ALA A 12 -5.02 10.65 -31.01
N SER A 13 -5.57 11.33 -31.97
CA SER A 13 -5.72 12.78 -32.04
C SER A 13 -6.44 13.50 -30.89
N ASP A 14 -6.97 12.80 -29.88
CA ASP A 14 -7.87 13.41 -28.90
C ASP A 14 -7.73 12.88 -27.43
N GLY A 15 -6.61 12.33 -27.00
CA GLY A 15 -6.65 11.70 -25.68
C GLY A 15 -5.42 11.84 -24.78
N ILE A 16 -4.27 12.31 -25.26
CA ILE A 16 -3.04 12.40 -24.47
C ILE A 16 -2.75 13.88 -24.15
N ILE A 17 -2.66 14.17 -22.87
CA ILE A 17 -2.27 15.49 -22.36
C ILE A 17 -0.93 15.34 -21.68
N GLN A 18 0.11 15.96 -22.21
CA GLN A 18 1.42 16.00 -21.59
C GLN A 18 1.48 17.23 -20.67
N LEU A 19 1.82 17.00 -19.41
CA LEU A 19 2.11 18.06 -18.46
C LEU A 19 3.59 18.46 -18.58
N SER A 20 3.92 19.69 -18.17
CA SER A 20 5.28 20.23 -18.28
C SER A 20 6.32 19.35 -17.60
N ASP A 21 7.48 19.15 -18.25
CA ASP A 21 8.62 18.43 -17.72
C ASP A 21 9.19 19.14 -16.49
N GLY A 22 8.94 18.63 -15.31
CA GLY A 22 9.50 19.17 -14.06
C GLY A 22 9.45 18.13 -12.94
N CYS A 23 10.33 18.30 -11.94
CA CYS A 23 10.20 17.56 -10.69
C CYS A 23 8.74 17.60 -10.22
N LEU A 24 8.22 16.52 -9.65
CA LEU A 24 6.89 16.42 -9.02
C LEU A 24 6.73 17.39 -7.82
N CYS A 25 7.24 18.59 -7.96
CA CYS A 25 7.10 19.72 -7.05
C CYS A 25 5.77 20.44 -7.31
N CYS A 26 5.50 21.46 -6.53
CA CYS A 26 4.19 22.12 -6.42
C CYS A 26 3.55 22.52 -7.76
N THR A 27 4.32 22.83 -8.80
CA THR A 27 3.83 23.26 -10.10
C THR A 27 3.13 22.13 -10.87
N VAL A 28 3.77 20.95 -10.99
CA VAL A 28 3.19 19.80 -11.73
C VAL A 28 1.92 19.28 -11.05
N ARG A 29 1.86 19.36 -9.71
CA ARG A 29 0.64 19.00 -8.97
C ARG A 29 -0.52 19.94 -9.27
N GLY A 30 -0.26 21.24 -9.38
CA GLY A 30 -1.26 22.22 -9.79
C GLY A 30 -1.76 21.94 -11.20
N ASP A 31 -0.85 21.78 -12.14
CA ASP A 31 -1.17 21.53 -13.56
C ASP A 31 -2.00 20.25 -13.74
N LEU A 32 -1.71 19.19 -12.97
CA LEU A 32 -2.51 17.94 -13.00
C LEU A 32 -3.94 18.17 -12.48
N VAL A 33 -4.08 18.85 -11.35
CA VAL A 33 -5.40 19.16 -10.77
C VAL A 33 -6.21 20.03 -11.73
N ASP A 34 -5.61 21.08 -12.30
CA ASP A 34 -6.26 21.98 -13.24
C ASP A 34 -6.67 21.26 -14.53
N THR A 35 -5.81 20.35 -15.03
CA THR A 35 -6.10 19.51 -16.20
C THR A 35 -7.29 18.59 -15.94
N LEU A 36 -7.33 17.91 -14.79
CA LEU A 36 -8.43 17.04 -14.42
C LEU A 36 -9.73 17.83 -14.21
N ALA A 37 -9.65 19.03 -13.63
CA ALA A 37 -10.80 19.91 -13.46
C ALA A 37 -11.35 20.40 -14.82
N ASP A 38 -10.48 20.75 -15.77
CA ASP A 38 -10.88 21.11 -17.13
C ASP A 38 -11.56 19.94 -17.86
N LEU A 39 -11.07 18.71 -17.68
CA LEU A 39 -11.73 17.51 -18.22
C LEU A 39 -13.14 17.33 -17.66
N VAL A 40 -13.34 17.59 -16.36
CA VAL A 40 -14.67 17.54 -15.74
C VAL A 40 -15.58 18.63 -16.32
N ASP A 41 -15.07 19.87 -16.46
CA ASP A 41 -15.84 20.98 -17.06
C ASP A 41 -16.24 20.67 -18.52
N ARG A 42 -15.33 20.14 -19.33
CA ARG A 42 -15.63 19.71 -20.71
C ARG A 42 -16.67 18.60 -20.79
N LEU A 43 -16.66 17.67 -19.83
CA LEU A 43 -17.68 16.62 -19.75
C LEU A 43 -19.04 17.19 -19.36
N GLN A 44 -19.09 18.08 -18.37
CA GLN A 44 -20.32 18.71 -17.88
C GLN A 44 -20.93 19.68 -18.92
N THR A 45 -20.09 20.36 -19.69
CA THR A 45 -20.53 21.29 -20.74
C THR A 45 -20.82 20.61 -22.09
N GLY A 46 -20.65 19.28 -22.17
CA GLY A 46 -20.90 18.51 -23.39
C GLY A 46 -19.85 18.68 -24.49
N ARG A 47 -18.70 19.33 -24.17
CA ARG A 47 -17.54 19.43 -25.08
C ARG A 47 -16.86 18.07 -25.27
N ILE A 48 -16.97 17.18 -24.29
CA ILE A 48 -16.60 15.77 -24.37
C ILE A 48 -17.87 14.96 -24.16
N ALA A 49 -18.17 14.05 -25.06
CA ALA A 49 -19.39 13.25 -25.01
C ALA A 49 -19.34 12.17 -23.88
N LYS A 50 -18.16 11.62 -23.62
CA LYS A 50 -17.94 10.56 -22.62
C LYS A 50 -16.48 10.54 -22.18
N LEU A 51 -16.27 10.39 -20.88
CA LEU A 51 -14.97 10.10 -20.27
C LEU A 51 -15.11 8.86 -19.41
N ALA A 52 -14.55 7.75 -19.84
CA ALA A 52 -14.67 6.49 -19.14
C ALA A 52 -13.55 6.29 -18.09
N ARG A 53 -12.32 6.76 -18.41
CA ARG A 53 -11.13 6.55 -17.60
C ARG A 53 -10.07 7.61 -17.90
N VAL A 54 -9.32 7.99 -16.89
CA VAL A 54 -8.07 8.76 -17.01
C VAL A 54 -6.94 7.89 -16.48
N VAL A 55 -5.85 7.83 -17.22
CA VAL A 55 -4.62 7.16 -16.82
C VAL A 55 -3.56 8.25 -16.65
N VAL A 56 -2.94 8.29 -15.48
CA VAL A 56 -1.86 9.23 -15.17
C VAL A 56 -0.56 8.44 -15.14
N GLU A 57 0.33 8.75 -16.06
CA GLU A 57 1.69 8.22 -16.07
C GLU A 57 2.64 9.19 -15.37
N THR A 58 3.46 8.69 -14.47
CA THR A 58 4.50 9.47 -13.78
C THR A 58 5.88 9.14 -14.37
N THR A 59 6.83 10.06 -14.19
CA THR A 59 8.24 9.78 -14.52
C THR A 59 8.81 8.66 -13.64
N GLY A 60 9.84 7.95 -14.13
CA GLY A 60 10.35 6.68 -13.59
C GLY A 60 10.46 6.57 -12.05
N LEU A 61 11.30 7.41 -11.39
CA LEU A 61 11.50 7.36 -9.93
C LEU A 61 10.67 8.39 -9.17
N ALA A 62 9.48 8.74 -9.66
CA ALA A 62 8.61 9.66 -8.95
C ALA A 62 7.97 9.01 -7.72
N ASP A 63 7.97 9.69 -6.57
CA ASP A 63 7.16 9.29 -5.42
C ASP A 63 5.67 9.42 -5.80
N PRO A 64 4.89 8.35 -5.81
CA PRO A 64 3.49 8.40 -6.23
C PRO A 64 2.58 9.12 -5.24
N ALA A 65 2.98 9.23 -3.99
CA ALA A 65 2.13 9.75 -2.93
C ALA A 65 1.70 11.22 -3.14
N PRO A 66 2.57 12.15 -3.58
CA PRO A 66 2.15 13.52 -3.86
C PRO A 66 1.10 13.66 -4.96
N VAL A 67 1.16 12.82 -6.00
CA VAL A 67 0.17 12.78 -7.09
C VAL A 67 -1.17 12.31 -6.56
N LEU A 68 -1.18 11.16 -5.87
CA LEU A 68 -2.39 10.59 -5.27
C LEU A 68 -3.03 11.56 -4.27
N GLN A 69 -2.21 12.21 -3.43
CA GLN A 69 -2.70 13.20 -2.47
C GLN A 69 -3.39 14.38 -3.15
N SER A 70 -2.81 14.91 -4.22
CA SER A 70 -3.38 16.07 -4.94
C SER A 70 -4.76 15.76 -5.49
N ILE A 71 -4.95 14.57 -6.06
CA ILE A 71 -6.23 14.12 -6.61
C ILE A 71 -7.23 13.85 -5.48
N MET A 72 -6.81 13.11 -4.45
CA MET A 72 -7.68 12.67 -3.36
C MET A 72 -8.09 13.79 -2.41
N ALA A 73 -7.30 14.87 -2.30
CA ALA A 73 -7.61 16.03 -1.45
C ALA A 73 -8.50 17.06 -2.14
N HIS A 74 -8.67 17.00 -3.47
CA HIS A 74 -9.41 18.04 -4.21
C HIS A 74 -10.91 17.73 -4.25
N PRO A 75 -11.79 18.58 -3.64
CA PRO A 75 -13.21 18.26 -3.46
C PRO A 75 -13.97 17.98 -4.77
N ALA A 76 -13.71 18.72 -5.84
CA ALA A 76 -14.38 18.51 -7.12
C ALA A 76 -13.91 17.22 -7.81
N LEU A 77 -12.61 16.86 -7.66
CA LEU A 77 -12.07 15.66 -8.30
C LEU A 77 -12.59 14.39 -7.64
N VAL A 78 -12.69 14.34 -6.31
CA VAL A 78 -13.22 13.15 -5.61
C VAL A 78 -14.72 12.92 -5.84
N GLN A 79 -15.45 13.96 -6.26
CA GLN A 79 -16.84 13.82 -6.66
C GLN A 79 -16.99 13.32 -8.11
N ALA A 80 -16.06 13.69 -8.98
CA ALA A 80 -16.12 13.36 -10.41
C ALA A 80 -15.37 12.06 -10.75
N PHE A 81 -14.30 11.78 -10.05
CA PHE A 81 -13.43 10.62 -10.28
C PHE A 81 -13.37 9.70 -9.08
N ARG A 82 -13.15 8.43 -9.36
CA ARG A 82 -12.81 7.42 -8.36
C ARG A 82 -11.43 6.85 -8.72
N LEU A 83 -10.52 6.81 -7.75
CA LEU A 83 -9.26 6.11 -7.91
C LEU A 83 -9.54 4.62 -8.14
N ASP A 84 -9.15 4.12 -9.29
CA ASP A 84 -9.30 2.70 -9.63
C ASP A 84 -8.18 1.87 -9.01
N GLY A 85 -6.94 2.33 -9.16
CA GLY A 85 -5.78 1.70 -8.55
C GLY A 85 -4.47 2.33 -8.98
N VAL A 86 -3.40 1.83 -8.39
CA VAL A 86 -2.02 2.17 -8.70
C VAL A 86 -1.35 0.98 -9.36
N ILE A 87 -0.73 1.21 -10.51
CA ILE A 87 0.00 0.20 -11.27
C ILE A 87 1.46 0.60 -11.24
N THR A 88 2.32 -0.31 -10.82
CA THR A 88 3.78 -0.12 -10.81
C THR A 88 4.43 -1.08 -11.79
N LEU A 89 5.25 -0.54 -12.70
CA LEU A 89 6.06 -1.34 -13.60
C LEU A 89 7.38 -1.68 -12.92
N VAL A 90 7.79 -2.94 -13.01
CA VAL A 90 9.02 -3.46 -12.41
C VAL A 90 9.81 -4.19 -13.48
N ASP A 91 11.01 -3.70 -13.77
CA ASP A 91 11.95 -4.29 -14.73
C ASP A 91 12.66 -5.49 -14.09
N ALA A 92 12.39 -6.70 -14.57
CA ALA A 92 12.94 -7.93 -13.98
C ALA A 92 14.48 -8.01 -14.01
N VAL A 93 15.12 -7.33 -14.97
CA VAL A 93 16.59 -7.35 -15.10
C VAL A 93 17.29 -6.41 -14.11
N ASN A 94 16.70 -5.21 -13.86
CA ASN A 94 17.38 -4.15 -13.12
C ASN A 94 16.76 -3.87 -11.74
N SER A 95 15.68 -4.53 -11.38
CA SER A 95 14.88 -4.16 -10.20
C SER A 95 15.61 -4.35 -8.89
N GLU A 96 16.42 -5.38 -8.72
CA GLU A 96 17.15 -5.57 -7.46
C GLU A 96 18.03 -4.36 -7.15
N ALA A 97 18.87 -3.95 -8.09
CA ALA A 97 19.73 -2.79 -7.95
C ALA A 97 18.92 -1.49 -7.75
N THR A 98 17.77 -1.38 -8.44
CA THR A 98 16.90 -0.21 -8.35
C THR A 98 16.22 -0.13 -6.97
N LEU A 99 15.67 -1.22 -6.46
CA LEU A 99 15.05 -1.29 -5.13
C LEU A 99 16.09 -1.04 -4.01
N ASP A 100 17.34 -1.48 -4.20
CA ASP A 100 18.41 -1.24 -3.23
C ASP A 100 18.91 0.20 -3.22
N ALA A 101 18.92 0.85 -4.38
CA ALA A 101 19.47 2.19 -4.54
C ALA A 101 18.42 3.30 -4.25
N HIS A 102 17.12 3.03 -4.49
CA HIS A 102 16.09 4.06 -4.53
C HIS A 102 14.88 3.73 -3.67
N VAL A 103 14.70 4.49 -2.60
CA VAL A 103 13.53 4.37 -1.71
C VAL A 103 12.21 4.67 -2.43
N GLU A 104 12.23 5.47 -3.49
CA GLU A 104 11.09 5.78 -4.34
C GLU A 104 10.57 4.53 -5.05
N ALA A 105 11.46 3.65 -5.55
CA ALA A 105 11.08 2.39 -6.16
C ALA A 105 10.38 1.46 -5.14
N VAL A 106 10.89 1.40 -3.91
CA VAL A 106 10.26 0.64 -2.82
C VAL A 106 8.89 1.23 -2.48
N LYS A 107 8.74 2.55 -2.41
CA LYS A 107 7.45 3.22 -2.20
C LYS A 107 6.46 2.94 -3.32
N GLN A 108 6.91 2.96 -4.59
CA GLN A 108 6.08 2.63 -5.75
C GLN A 108 5.54 1.19 -5.65
N ALA A 109 6.39 0.22 -5.32
CA ALA A 109 5.98 -1.15 -5.10
C ALA A 109 5.01 -1.29 -3.91
N ALA A 110 5.27 -0.57 -2.80
CA ALA A 110 4.45 -0.62 -1.60
C ALA A 110 3.04 -0.06 -1.79
N VAL A 111 2.86 0.96 -2.63
CA VAL A 111 1.52 1.56 -2.87
C VAL A 111 0.76 0.89 -4.01
N ALA A 112 1.38 -0.02 -4.76
CA ALA A 112 0.79 -0.65 -5.93
C ALA A 112 -0.43 -1.52 -5.59
N ASP A 113 -1.47 -1.48 -6.43
CA ASP A 113 -2.53 -2.50 -6.48
C ASP A 113 -2.17 -3.61 -7.46
N ARG A 114 -1.42 -3.25 -8.51
CA ARG A 114 -0.88 -4.16 -9.51
C ARG A 114 0.61 -3.86 -9.69
N ILE A 115 1.41 -4.90 -9.69
CA ILE A 115 2.81 -4.84 -10.09
C ILE A 115 2.92 -5.58 -11.42
N VAL A 116 3.42 -4.93 -12.44
CA VAL A 116 3.62 -5.54 -13.76
C VAL A 116 5.10 -5.76 -13.98
N LEU A 117 5.50 -7.02 -14.03
CA LEU A 117 6.86 -7.38 -14.40
C LEU A 117 7.07 -7.21 -15.89
N THR A 118 8.13 -6.52 -16.25
CA THR A 118 8.58 -6.32 -17.63
C THR A 118 9.94 -6.97 -17.83
N LYS A 119 10.28 -7.33 -19.06
CA LYS A 119 11.57 -7.92 -19.45
C LYS A 119 11.88 -9.25 -18.75
N THR A 120 10.87 -10.01 -18.37
CA THR A 120 11.00 -11.34 -17.77
C THR A 120 11.65 -12.33 -18.73
N ASP A 121 11.53 -12.09 -20.03
CA ASP A 121 12.20 -12.84 -21.10
C ASP A 121 13.71 -12.59 -21.21
N LEU A 122 14.22 -11.55 -20.54
CA LEU A 122 15.65 -11.17 -20.52
C LEU A 122 16.33 -11.49 -19.19
N ALA A 123 15.60 -11.88 -18.17
CA ALA A 123 16.11 -12.20 -16.82
C ALA A 123 16.18 -13.71 -16.60
N ASP A 124 17.08 -14.16 -15.75
CA ASP A 124 17.14 -15.55 -15.34
C ASP A 124 15.96 -15.94 -14.45
N ALA A 125 15.47 -17.16 -14.58
CA ALA A 125 14.31 -17.64 -13.83
C ALA A 125 14.49 -17.54 -12.31
N ALA A 126 15.72 -17.80 -11.81
CA ALA A 126 16.04 -17.68 -10.40
C ALA A 126 16.01 -16.22 -9.91
N GLU A 127 16.42 -15.27 -10.74
CA GLU A 127 16.36 -13.83 -10.44
C GLU A 127 14.91 -13.36 -10.40
N VAL A 128 14.07 -13.82 -11.33
CA VAL A 128 12.63 -13.53 -11.33
C VAL A 128 11.95 -14.08 -10.07
N GLU A 129 12.28 -15.30 -9.65
CA GLU A 129 11.72 -15.91 -8.43
C GLU A 129 12.14 -15.14 -7.17
N ALA A 130 13.41 -14.75 -7.06
CA ALA A 130 13.91 -13.93 -5.96
C ALA A 130 13.21 -12.57 -5.91
N LEU A 131 13.05 -11.91 -7.08
CA LEU A 131 12.32 -10.65 -7.19
C LEU A 131 10.86 -10.77 -6.76
N LEU A 132 10.16 -11.84 -7.17
CA LEU A 132 8.78 -12.09 -6.77
C LEU A 132 8.66 -12.25 -5.25
N ALA A 133 9.57 -13.01 -4.63
CA ALA A 133 9.61 -13.17 -3.17
C ALA A 133 9.82 -11.83 -2.47
N ARG A 134 10.73 -11.01 -2.96
CA ARG A 134 11.02 -9.67 -2.45
C ARG A 134 9.82 -8.72 -2.58
N LEU A 135 9.18 -8.67 -3.73
CA LEU A 135 7.99 -7.86 -3.96
C LEU A 135 6.82 -8.27 -3.05
N LYS A 136 6.68 -9.58 -2.80
CA LYS A 136 5.69 -10.11 -1.85
C LYS A 136 5.97 -9.67 -0.41
N GLN A 137 7.23 -9.52 -0.01
CA GLN A 137 7.59 -8.97 1.31
C GLN A 137 7.26 -7.48 1.43
N VAL A 138 7.52 -6.70 0.37
CA VAL A 138 7.24 -5.25 0.34
C VAL A 138 5.74 -4.97 0.32
N ASN A 139 4.99 -5.69 -0.52
CA ASN A 139 3.56 -5.51 -0.68
C ASN A 139 2.85 -6.85 -0.94
N PRO A 140 2.49 -7.58 0.10
CA PRO A 140 1.81 -8.87 -0.04
C PRO A 140 0.43 -8.76 -0.71
N GLY A 141 -0.21 -7.58 -0.64
CA GLY A 141 -1.53 -7.34 -1.20
C GLY A 141 -1.56 -6.95 -2.68
N ALA A 142 -0.41 -6.71 -3.32
CA ALA A 142 -0.36 -6.43 -4.74
C ALA A 142 -0.49 -7.71 -5.57
N VAL A 143 -1.29 -7.63 -6.64
CA VAL A 143 -1.31 -8.70 -7.65
C VAL A 143 -0.15 -8.48 -8.61
N VAL A 144 0.73 -9.46 -8.73
CA VAL A 144 1.85 -9.42 -9.68
C VAL A 144 1.43 -10.06 -11.00
N LEU A 145 1.71 -9.38 -12.10
CA LEU A 145 1.36 -9.78 -13.46
C LEU A 145 2.63 -9.74 -14.33
N ASP A 146 2.77 -10.69 -15.24
CA ASP A 146 3.76 -10.61 -16.32
C ASP A 146 3.18 -9.83 -17.49
N VAL A 147 3.93 -8.87 -18.04
CA VAL A 147 3.48 -8.05 -19.18
C VAL A 147 3.19 -8.88 -20.43
N ASN A 148 3.89 -10.00 -20.60
CA ASN A 148 3.72 -10.87 -21.77
C ASN A 148 2.45 -11.75 -21.67
N GLU A 149 1.95 -11.98 -20.45
CA GLU A 149 0.78 -12.83 -20.18
C GLU A 149 -0.48 -12.01 -19.88
N ALA A 150 -0.31 -10.81 -19.32
CA ALA A 150 -1.42 -9.98 -18.87
C ALA A 150 -2.03 -9.18 -20.02
N GLY A 151 -3.28 -9.43 -20.33
CA GLY A 151 -4.06 -8.52 -21.18
C GLY A 151 -4.34 -7.19 -20.47
N ALA A 152 -4.56 -6.12 -21.25
CA ALA A 152 -4.85 -4.78 -20.71
C ALA A 152 -6.02 -4.75 -19.71
N ALA A 153 -7.00 -5.63 -19.85
CA ALA A 153 -8.13 -5.74 -18.93
C ALA A 153 -7.71 -6.13 -17.49
N ALA A 154 -6.62 -6.89 -17.33
CA ALA A 154 -6.09 -7.28 -16.02
C ALA A 154 -5.48 -6.12 -15.25
N LEU A 155 -5.13 -5.03 -15.91
CA LEU A 155 -4.55 -3.84 -15.28
C LEU A 155 -5.60 -2.96 -14.58
N PHE A 156 -6.85 -3.08 -14.96
CA PHE A 156 -7.91 -2.21 -14.47
C PHE A 156 -8.80 -2.92 -13.44
N ASN A 157 -9.71 -2.14 -12.86
CA ASN A 157 -10.66 -2.62 -11.84
C ASN A 157 -9.96 -3.20 -10.60
N CYS A 158 -8.95 -2.48 -10.11
CA CYS A 158 -8.23 -2.79 -8.88
C CYS A 158 -9.06 -2.46 -7.62
N GLY A 159 -10.24 -1.86 -7.80
CA GLY A 159 -11.11 -1.43 -6.70
C GLY A 159 -11.74 -2.60 -5.94
N LEU A 160 -12.47 -2.25 -4.89
CA LEU A 160 -13.18 -3.19 -4.03
C LEU A 160 -14.23 -4.02 -4.79
N TYR A 161 -14.89 -3.41 -5.78
CA TYR A 161 -15.93 -4.08 -6.56
C TYR A 161 -15.36 -4.81 -7.77
N ASP A 162 -15.76 -6.05 -7.94
CA ASP A 162 -15.57 -6.78 -9.17
C ASP A 162 -16.63 -6.32 -10.20
N PRO A 163 -16.24 -5.78 -11.37
CA PRO A 163 -17.17 -5.29 -12.35
C PRO A 163 -17.99 -6.41 -13.04
N GLU A 164 -17.48 -7.65 -13.07
CA GLU A 164 -18.15 -8.79 -13.69
C GLU A 164 -19.24 -9.35 -12.78
N THR A 165 -18.92 -9.57 -11.52
CA THR A 165 -19.86 -10.12 -10.53
C THR A 165 -20.70 -9.03 -9.86
N LYS A 166 -20.31 -7.75 -9.98
CA LYS A 166 -20.89 -6.60 -9.28
C LYS A 166 -20.93 -6.78 -7.75
N SER A 167 -20.07 -7.66 -7.23
CA SER A 167 -19.92 -7.94 -5.83
C SER A 167 -18.62 -7.30 -5.29
N ALA A 168 -18.62 -6.98 -3.99
CA ALA A 168 -17.41 -6.53 -3.32
C ALA A 168 -16.62 -7.76 -2.85
N ASP A 169 -15.35 -7.83 -3.20
CA ASP A 169 -14.42 -8.83 -2.71
C ASP A 169 -13.43 -8.17 -1.76
N VAL A 170 -13.78 -8.20 -0.49
CA VAL A 170 -13.03 -7.55 0.59
C VAL A 170 -11.68 -8.23 0.80
N ARG A 171 -11.63 -9.55 0.79
CA ARG A 171 -10.40 -10.31 1.07
C ARG A 171 -9.34 -10.03 0.01
N ARG A 172 -9.73 -10.15 -1.28
CA ARG A 172 -8.86 -9.78 -2.39
C ARG A 172 -8.41 -8.32 -2.32
N TRP A 173 -9.33 -7.41 -2.00
CA TRP A 173 -9.02 -5.98 -1.94
C TRP A 173 -8.07 -5.63 -0.80
N LEU A 174 -8.21 -6.27 0.35
CA LEU A 174 -7.29 -6.13 1.47
C LEU A 174 -5.96 -6.87 1.27
N GLY A 175 -5.94 -7.89 0.44
CA GLY A 175 -4.77 -8.76 0.27
C GLY A 175 -4.55 -9.71 1.45
N GLU A 176 -5.60 -10.07 2.18
CA GLU A 176 -5.53 -10.88 3.40
C GLU A 176 -4.93 -12.28 3.19
N GLU A 177 -5.18 -12.89 2.03
CA GLU A 177 -4.65 -14.22 1.73
C GLU A 177 -3.12 -14.24 1.67
N ALA A 178 -2.52 -13.14 1.19
CA ALA A 178 -1.06 -13.02 1.12
C ALA A 178 -0.42 -12.63 2.47
N ALA A 179 -1.16 -11.96 3.36
CA ALA A 179 -0.68 -11.57 4.69
C ALA A 179 -0.65 -12.76 5.68
N HIS A 180 -1.62 -13.69 5.59
CA HIS A 180 -1.66 -14.88 6.44
C HIS A 180 -0.47 -15.84 6.25
N ASP A 181 0.11 -15.89 5.06
CA ASP A 181 1.27 -16.73 4.80
C ASP A 181 2.55 -16.23 5.51
N GLN A 182 2.60 -14.98 5.95
CA GLN A 182 3.77 -14.40 6.64
C GLN A 182 3.77 -14.68 8.16
N ASP A 183 2.60 -14.78 8.79
CA ASP A 183 2.50 -15.01 10.24
C ASP A 183 2.86 -16.47 10.64
N HIS A 184 2.84 -17.43 9.69
CA HIS A 184 3.13 -18.84 9.98
C HIS A 184 4.62 -19.22 9.90
N HIS A 185 5.52 -18.33 9.49
CA HIS A 185 6.95 -18.63 9.36
C HIS A 185 7.80 -18.28 10.59
N HIS A 186 7.23 -17.66 11.64
CA HIS A 186 8.00 -17.24 12.82
C HIS A 186 7.99 -18.20 14.01
N ASP A 187 7.23 -19.32 13.98
CA ASP A 187 7.06 -20.23 15.14
C ASP A 187 7.66 -21.63 14.94
N GLN A 188 8.81 -21.79 14.29
CA GLN A 188 9.54 -23.07 14.28
C GLN A 188 11.05 -22.91 14.53
N ASP A 189 11.41 -22.33 15.67
CA ASP A 189 12.72 -22.60 16.26
C ASP A 189 12.65 -23.77 17.25
N HIS A 190 12.65 -24.97 16.72
CA HIS A 190 12.94 -26.16 17.51
C HIS A 190 14.45 -26.32 17.68
N HIS A 191 14.92 -26.04 18.88
CA HIS A 191 16.22 -26.49 19.37
C HIS A 191 16.39 -28.00 19.16
N GLN A 192 17.29 -28.38 18.28
CA GLN A 192 17.92 -29.70 18.30
C GLN A 192 19.43 -29.52 18.33
N ASP A 193 20.00 -29.74 19.51
CA ASP A 193 21.42 -29.99 19.73
C ASP A 193 21.88 -31.18 18.88
N HIS A 194 22.71 -30.95 17.88
CA HIS A 194 23.61 -31.98 17.33
C HIS A 194 25.01 -31.40 17.10
N ARG A 195 25.95 -31.99 17.86
CA ARG A 195 27.40 -31.80 17.78
C ARG A 195 27.97 -32.38 16.49
N HIS A 196 29.06 -31.71 16.02
CA HIS A 196 30.19 -32.17 15.22
C HIS A 196 29.99 -32.34 13.71
N HIS A 197 30.67 -31.56 12.88
CA HIS A 197 32.00 -31.82 12.34
C HIS A 197 32.48 -30.63 11.50
N HIS A 198 33.75 -30.26 11.68
CA HIS A 198 34.47 -29.30 10.87
C HIS A 198 34.56 -29.77 9.41
N HIS A 199 34.18 -28.90 8.47
CA HIS A 199 34.77 -28.83 7.14
C HIS A 199 34.90 -27.36 6.77
N ASP A 200 36.14 -26.93 6.66
CA ASP A 200 36.52 -25.66 6.05
C ASP A 200 36.12 -25.66 4.56
N GLY A 201 35.26 -24.74 4.22
CA GLY A 201 34.91 -24.42 2.86
C GLY A 201 34.39 -22.98 2.87
N ASP A 202 35.30 -22.02 2.62
CA ASP A 202 34.96 -20.63 2.38
C ASP A 202 34.05 -20.52 1.16
N HIS A 203 32.75 -20.48 1.41
CA HIS A 203 31.77 -19.92 0.49
C HIS A 203 31.22 -18.68 1.15
N ASP A 204 31.85 -17.54 0.85
CA ASP A 204 31.30 -16.22 1.09
C ASP A 204 29.96 -16.08 0.35
N HIS A 205 28.90 -16.54 0.97
CA HIS A 205 27.55 -16.13 0.61
C HIS A 205 27.41 -14.68 1.09
N HIS A 206 27.74 -13.73 0.23
CA HIS A 206 27.33 -12.35 0.41
C HIS A 206 25.80 -12.31 0.44
N HIS A 207 25.22 -12.42 1.63
CA HIS A 207 23.86 -11.98 1.88
C HIS A 207 23.85 -10.47 1.65
N HIS A 208 23.49 -10.07 0.44
CA HIS A 208 23.15 -8.68 0.17
C HIS A 208 21.99 -8.30 1.09
N GLU A 209 22.30 -7.60 2.17
CA GLU A 209 21.27 -7.04 3.05
C GLU A 209 20.52 -5.98 2.23
N HIS A 210 19.31 -6.30 1.81
CA HIS A 210 18.38 -5.39 1.14
C HIS A 210 17.99 -4.26 2.10
N ARG A 211 18.75 -3.15 2.07
CA ARG A 211 18.71 -2.08 3.09
C ARG A 211 17.37 -1.36 3.18
N HIS A 212 16.63 -1.28 2.07
CA HIS A 212 15.39 -0.49 2.02
C HIS A 212 14.14 -1.31 2.33
N ASP A 213 14.10 -2.59 2.04
CA ASP A 213 12.93 -3.45 2.23
C ASP A 213 12.61 -3.67 3.71
N ARG A 214 13.62 -3.84 4.56
CA ARG A 214 13.46 -3.97 6.02
C ARG A 214 12.80 -2.75 6.68
N ARG A 215 12.76 -1.63 5.98
CA ARG A 215 12.11 -0.40 6.42
C ARG A 215 10.62 -0.39 6.13
N VAL A 216 10.17 -1.19 5.14
CA VAL A 216 8.75 -1.34 4.81
C VAL A 216 8.17 -2.50 5.59
N ARG A 217 7.00 -2.28 6.20
CA ARG A 217 6.28 -3.29 6.98
C ARG A 217 4.80 -3.25 6.66
N THR A 218 4.23 -4.44 6.53
CA THR A 218 2.79 -4.61 6.40
C THR A 218 2.21 -5.05 7.75
N HIS A 219 1.17 -4.35 8.19
CA HIS A 219 0.44 -4.63 9.42
C HIS A 219 -0.98 -5.03 9.07
N SER A 220 -1.39 -6.22 9.50
CA SER A 220 -2.77 -6.68 9.43
C SER A 220 -3.39 -6.55 10.83
N LEU A 221 -4.44 -5.77 10.94
CA LEU A 221 -5.15 -5.50 12.19
C LEU A 221 -6.56 -6.07 12.10
N VAL A 222 -6.91 -6.91 13.05
CA VAL A 222 -8.22 -7.54 13.12
C VAL A 222 -8.85 -7.27 14.49
N HIS A 223 -10.12 -6.90 14.48
CA HIS A 223 -10.92 -6.77 15.68
C HIS A 223 -12.31 -7.38 15.46
N ASP A 224 -12.66 -8.32 16.32
CA ASP A 224 -13.98 -8.96 16.30
C ASP A 224 -14.98 -8.08 17.03
N GLY A 225 -16.06 -7.76 16.35
CA GLY A 225 -17.13 -6.93 16.87
C GLY A 225 -17.06 -5.46 16.44
N PRO A 226 -18.14 -4.72 16.74
CA PRO A 226 -18.29 -3.35 16.27
C PRO A 226 -17.44 -2.36 17.08
N VAL A 227 -16.88 -1.37 16.37
CA VAL A 227 -16.06 -0.29 16.94
C VAL A 227 -16.82 1.04 16.79
N PRO A 228 -16.86 1.91 17.81
CA PRO A 228 -17.45 3.25 17.67
C PRO A 228 -16.74 4.07 16.59
N PHE A 229 -17.49 4.80 15.77
CA PHE A 229 -16.91 5.65 14.72
C PHE A 229 -15.87 6.62 15.29
N SER A 230 -16.16 7.23 16.45
CA SER A 230 -15.24 8.16 17.12
C SER A 230 -13.89 7.51 17.48
N ALA A 231 -13.87 6.23 17.86
CA ALA A 231 -12.63 5.52 18.18
C ALA A 231 -11.78 5.32 16.92
N ILE A 232 -12.41 4.93 15.81
CA ILE A 232 -11.72 4.80 14.52
C ILE A 232 -11.24 6.16 14.01
N GLU A 233 -12.05 7.20 14.09
CA GLU A 233 -11.69 8.55 13.70
C GLU A 233 -10.44 9.04 14.48
N MET A 234 -10.45 8.89 15.80
CA MET A 234 -9.31 9.26 16.64
C MET A 234 -8.04 8.42 16.32
N PHE A 235 -8.19 7.11 16.11
CA PHE A 235 -7.08 6.26 15.70
C PHE A 235 -6.45 6.76 14.39
N LEU A 236 -7.28 7.02 13.37
CA LEU A 236 -6.83 7.49 12.07
C LEU A 236 -6.19 8.88 12.16
N ASP A 237 -6.79 9.80 12.91
CA ASP A 237 -6.26 11.16 13.06
C ASP A 237 -4.95 11.18 13.83
N LEU A 238 -4.81 10.36 14.86
CA LEU A 238 -3.55 10.24 15.59
C LEU A 238 -2.45 9.63 14.70
N LEU A 239 -2.76 8.54 14.00
CA LEU A 239 -1.80 7.91 13.08
C LEU A 239 -1.35 8.88 11.99
N ARG A 240 -2.26 9.63 11.38
CA ARG A 240 -1.97 10.58 10.30
C ARG A 240 -1.20 11.80 10.79
N SER A 241 -1.54 12.32 11.95
CA SER A 241 -0.91 13.53 12.51
C SER A 241 0.51 13.25 13.00
N THR A 242 0.76 12.06 13.56
CA THR A 242 2.06 11.72 14.14
C THR A 242 3.00 11.05 13.14
N HIS A 243 2.49 10.18 12.26
CA HIS A 243 3.27 9.31 11.39
C HIS A 243 2.77 9.24 9.94
N GLY A 244 1.97 10.21 9.51
CA GLY A 244 1.35 10.16 8.19
C GLY A 244 2.32 10.07 7.02
N GLU A 245 3.56 10.57 7.13
CA GLU A 245 4.58 10.43 6.09
C GLU A 245 5.18 9.02 6.02
N LYS A 246 5.08 8.27 7.12
CA LYS A 246 5.52 6.89 7.21
C LYS A 246 4.43 5.90 6.81
N LEU A 247 3.19 6.32 6.71
CA LEU A 247 2.06 5.50 6.28
C LEU A 247 2.00 5.49 4.75
N LEU A 248 2.57 4.48 4.11
CA LEU A 248 2.60 4.42 2.65
C LEU A 248 1.20 4.13 2.09
N ARG A 249 0.50 3.15 2.65
CA ARG A 249 -0.84 2.75 2.21
C ARG A 249 -1.68 2.27 3.40
N MET A 250 -2.98 2.50 3.29
CA MET A 250 -3.96 1.92 4.20
C MET A 250 -5.21 1.49 3.42
N LYS A 251 -5.71 0.31 3.74
CA LYS A 251 -7.02 -0.20 3.32
C LYS A 251 -7.73 -0.78 4.53
N GLY A 252 -9.05 -0.60 4.60
CA GLY A 252 -9.80 -1.18 5.71
C GLY A 252 -11.29 -1.30 5.48
N VAL A 253 -11.86 -2.31 6.11
CA VAL A 253 -13.30 -2.50 6.26
C VAL A 253 -13.61 -2.54 7.75
N ILE A 254 -14.55 -1.73 8.18
CA ILE A 254 -14.79 -1.48 9.60
C ILE A 254 -16.26 -1.76 9.93
N GLU A 255 -16.47 -2.58 10.95
CA GLU A 255 -17.77 -2.77 11.58
C GLU A 255 -18.01 -1.65 12.58
N LEU A 256 -18.93 -0.74 12.27
CA LEU A 256 -19.25 0.37 13.16
C LEU A 256 -20.34 0.00 14.15
N ALA A 257 -20.19 0.43 15.40
CA ALA A 257 -21.19 0.24 16.45
C ALA A 257 -22.51 0.95 16.13
N GLU A 258 -22.45 2.07 15.42
CA GLU A 258 -23.63 2.87 15.02
C GLU A 258 -24.44 2.20 13.91
N ASP A 259 -23.82 1.37 13.08
CA ASP A 259 -24.49 0.63 12.00
C ASP A 259 -23.68 -0.63 11.62
N PRO A 260 -23.78 -1.72 12.41
CA PRO A 260 -23.00 -2.92 12.19
C PRO A 260 -23.38 -3.69 10.90
N SER A 261 -24.55 -3.37 10.32
CA SER A 261 -25.03 -4.04 9.10
C SER A 261 -24.36 -3.53 7.83
N ARG A 262 -23.82 -2.29 7.86
CA ARG A 262 -23.26 -1.58 6.71
C ARG A 262 -21.81 -1.21 6.97
N PRO A 263 -20.85 -2.03 6.52
CA PRO A 263 -19.45 -1.77 6.81
C PRO A 263 -18.95 -0.47 6.18
N LEU A 264 -18.09 0.23 6.93
CA LEU A 264 -17.37 1.40 6.44
C LEU A 264 -16.09 0.94 5.73
N VAL A 265 -15.89 1.41 4.51
CA VAL A 265 -14.65 1.20 3.74
C VAL A 265 -13.80 2.43 3.80
N ILE A 266 -12.55 2.26 4.14
CA ILE A 266 -11.54 3.32 4.14
C ILE A 266 -10.34 2.90 3.32
N HIS A 267 -9.75 3.84 2.63
CA HIS A 267 -8.44 3.67 2.01
C HIS A 267 -7.70 5.01 1.99
N GLY A 268 -6.38 4.94 2.01
CA GLY A 268 -5.56 6.14 2.04
C GLY A 268 -4.12 5.91 1.62
N VAL A 269 -3.47 7.01 1.32
CA VAL A 269 -2.05 7.11 1.00
C VAL A 269 -1.45 8.24 1.81
N GLN A 270 -0.48 7.92 2.65
CA GLN A 270 0.15 8.84 3.58
C GLN A 270 -0.90 9.58 4.46
N LYS A 271 -0.88 10.90 4.44
CA LYS A 271 -1.77 11.75 5.27
C LYS A 271 -3.20 11.86 4.73
N ILE A 272 -3.44 11.45 3.50
CA ILE A 272 -4.73 11.63 2.83
C ILE A 272 -5.54 10.34 2.83
N LEU A 273 -6.75 10.42 3.35
CA LEU A 273 -7.78 9.40 3.24
C LEU A 273 -8.73 9.77 2.11
N HIS A 274 -9.11 8.80 1.31
CA HIS A 274 -10.25 8.94 0.41
C HIS A 274 -11.53 9.10 1.25
N PRO A 275 -12.52 9.88 0.79
CA PRO A 275 -13.79 9.96 1.50
C PRO A 275 -14.33 8.57 1.84
N PRO A 276 -14.62 8.28 3.11
CA PRO A 276 -15.09 6.97 3.53
C PRO A 276 -16.41 6.61 2.83
N ALA A 277 -16.53 5.36 2.38
CA ALA A 277 -17.72 4.85 1.71
C ALA A 277 -18.37 3.75 2.55
N ARG A 278 -19.70 3.69 2.56
CA ARG A 278 -20.43 2.58 3.21
C ARG A 278 -20.92 1.60 2.16
N LEU A 279 -20.66 0.32 2.39
CA LEU A 279 -21.27 -0.73 1.59
C LEU A 279 -22.72 -0.94 2.02
N PRO A 280 -23.59 -1.39 1.11
CA PRO A 280 -24.99 -1.65 1.46
C PRO A 280 -25.17 -2.82 2.43
N ALA A 281 -24.24 -3.79 2.40
CA ALA A 281 -24.20 -4.97 3.26
C ALA A 281 -22.79 -5.55 3.31
N TRP A 282 -22.57 -6.53 4.18
CA TRP A 282 -21.34 -7.33 4.21
C TRP A 282 -21.27 -8.25 2.99
N PRO A 283 -20.23 -8.13 2.14
CA PRO A 283 -20.20 -8.87 0.88
C PRO A 283 -19.84 -10.36 1.04
N ASP A 284 -19.03 -10.68 2.04
CA ASP A 284 -18.49 -12.02 2.30
C ASP A 284 -19.07 -12.72 3.53
N GLY A 285 -20.02 -12.06 4.19
CA GLY A 285 -20.63 -12.55 5.44
C GLY A 285 -19.71 -12.49 6.66
N GLN A 286 -18.42 -12.16 6.50
CA GLN A 286 -17.48 -12.01 7.60
C GLN A 286 -17.58 -10.59 8.17
N ARG A 287 -18.02 -10.49 9.41
CA ARG A 287 -18.08 -9.23 10.15
C ARG A 287 -16.77 -8.95 10.88
N GLY A 288 -16.66 -7.75 11.43
CA GLY A 288 -15.53 -7.28 12.19
C GLY A 288 -14.71 -6.23 11.45
N THR A 289 -13.77 -5.64 12.15
CA THR A 289 -12.88 -4.63 11.59
C THR A 289 -11.60 -5.28 11.11
N ARG A 290 -11.24 -5.03 9.85
CA ARG A 290 -10.02 -5.51 9.20
C ARG A 290 -9.31 -4.34 8.53
N LEU A 291 -8.07 -4.08 8.93
CA LEU A 291 -7.24 -3.01 8.39
C LEU A 291 -5.89 -3.58 7.94
N VAL A 292 -5.45 -3.21 6.76
CA VAL A 292 -4.10 -3.49 6.26
C VAL A 292 -3.38 -2.17 6.05
N LEU A 293 -2.22 -2.02 6.69
CA LEU A 293 -1.38 -0.83 6.60
C LEU A 293 0.01 -1.23 6.12
N ILE A 294 0.54 -0.46 5.18
CA ILE A 294 1.93 -0.56 4.73
C ILE A 294 2.65 0.69 5.20
N THR A 295 3.75 0.52 5.92
CA THR A 295 4.48 1.60 6.58
C THR A 295 5.95 1.57 6.23
N LEU A 296 6.61 2.72 6.37
CA LEU A 296 8.06 2.90 6.20
C LEU A 296 8.66 3.41 7.52
N ASP A 297 9.71 2.75 8.03
CA ASP A 297 10.41 3.15 9.27
C ASP A 297 9.48 3.29 10.50
N MET A 298 8.49 2.42 10.62
CA MET A 298 7.58 2.38 11.76
C MET A 298 8.03 1.30 12.75
N PRO A 299 8.01 1.56 14.07
CA PRO A 299 8.23 0.51 15.07
C PRO A 299 7.21 -0.63 14.91
N GLU A 300 7.66 -1.86 15.09
CA GLU A 300 6.90 -3.06 14.77
C GLU A 300 5.55 -3.14 15.48
N ASP A 301 5.57 -2.90 16.78
CA ASP A 301 4.42 -3.02 17.67
C ASP A 301 3.60 -1.73 17.84
N TYR A 302 4.09 -0.59 17.28
CA TYR A 302 3.44 0.70 17.47
C TYR A 302 1.99 0.72 16.98
N ILE A 303 1.76 0.22 15.79
CA ILE A 303 0.42 0.23 15.17
C ILE A 303 -0.52 -0.73 15.89
N GLN A 304 -0.05 -1.95 16.23
CA GLN A 304 -0.86 -2.91 16.98
C GLN A 304 -1.25 -2.36 18.36
N ARG A 305 -0.30 -1.78 19.10
CA ARG A 305 -0.58 -1.17 20.40
C ARG A 305 -1.55 0.00 20.29
N LEU A 306 -1.34 0.86 19.28
CA LEU A 306 -2.23 1.98 19.05
C LEU A 306 -3.65 1.49 18.75
N PHE A 307 -3.81 0.54 17.84
CA PHE A 307 -5.11 -0.01 17.47
C PHE A 307 -5.79 -0.70 18.65
N ALA A 308 -5.04 -1.50 19.44
CA ALA A 308 -5.55 -2.15 20.64
C ALA A 308 -6.10 -1.16 21.67
N ALA A 309 -5.43 -0.01 21.85
CA ALA A 309 -5.89 1.04 22.75
C ALA A 309 -7.24 1.64 22.33
N PHE A 310 -7.51 1.77 21.03
CA PHE A 310 -8.78 2.30 20.52
C PHE A 310 -9.88 1.25 20.37
N THR A 311 -9.53 -0.04 20.34
CA THR A 311 -10.51 -1.14 20.28
C THR A 311 -10.79 -1.79 21.63
N ASN A 312 -10.34 -1.17 22.74
CA ASN A 312 -10.50 -1.68 24.11
C ASN A 312 -9.98 -3.13 24.31
N LYS A 313 -9.02 -3.57 23.53
CA LYS A 313 -8.28 -4.80 23.85
C LYS A 313 -7.28 -4.45 24.96
N PRO A 314 -7.41 -5.02 26.18
CA PRO A 314 -6.43 -4.76 27.23
C PRO A 314 -5.06 -5.24 26.74
N SER A 315 -4.12 -4.33 26.56
CA SER A 315 -2.72 -4.72 26.46
C SER A 315 -2.31 -5.28 27.81
N ILE A 316 -1.69 -6.46 27.82
CA ILE A 316 -0.99 -6.95 29.02
C ILE A 316 0.09 -5.88 29.27
N ASP A 317 -0.06 -5.15 30.39
CA ASP A 317 0.93 -4.19 30.85
C ASP A 317 2.25 -4.95 31.00
N THR A 318 3.12 -4.82 30.03
CA THR A 318 4.51 -5.26 30.20
C THR A 318 5.13 -4.23 31.16
N PRO A 319 5.43 -4.61 32.40
CA PRO A 319 6.01 -3.69 33.35
C PRO A 319 7.24 -3.07 32.72
N ASP A 320 7.35 -1.75 32.76
CA ASP A 320 8.56 -1.06 32.35
C ASP A 320 9.72 -1.59 33.21
N ARG A 321 10.58 -2.39 32.57
CA ARG A 321 11.70 -3.06 33.25
C ARG A 321 12.62 -2.04 33.94
N ALA A 322 12.75 -0.86 33.36
CA ALA A 322 13.50 0.25 33.95
C ALA A 322 12.82 0.79 35.24
N ALA A 323 11.47 0.86 35.25
CA ALA A 323 10.71 1.25 36.44
C ALA A 323 10.75 0.19 37.55
N LEU A 324 10.93 -1.10 37.20
CA LEU A 324 11.09 -2.17 38.17
C LEU A 324 12.53 -2.25 38.73
N GLU A 325 13.54 -1.96 37.92
CA GLU A 325 14.95 -2.08 38.31
C GLU A 325 15.53 -0.78 38.92
N SER A 326 14.95 0.39 38.60
CA SER A 326 15.46 1.69 39.06
C SER A 326 14.35 2.64 39.52
N ASN A 327 13.39 2.14 40.28
CA ASN A 327 12.33 2.98 40.84
C ASN A 327 12.90 3.96 41.89
N PRO A 328 13.01 5.27 41.59
CA PRO A 328 13.52 6.25 42.55
C PRO A 328 12.59 6.48 43.76
N LEU A 329 11.38 5.89 43.73
CA LEU A 329 10.39 5.92 44.82
C LEU A 329 10.37 4.61 45.62
N ALA A 330 11.26 3.65 45.36
CA ALA A 330 11.38 2.44 46.16
C ALA A 330 11.93 2.83 47.52
N ILE A 331 11.11 2.70 48.55
CA ILE A 331 11.55 2.90 49.94
C ILE A 331 12.50 1.75 50.27
N ALA A 332 13.76 2.05 50.47
CA ALA A 332 14.75 1.06 50.89
C ALA A 332 14.40 0.54 52.30
N GLY A 333 13.95 -0.71 52.37
CA GLY A 333 13.84 -1.43 53.64
C GLY A 333 12.40 -1.71 54.11
N LEU A 334 11.56 -2.29 53.28
CA LEU A 334 10.45 -3.14 53.76
C LEU A 334 10.58 -4.51 53.14
#